data_f1e3859c31fd3e54230447e9f5d27cbd
#
_entry.id   f1e3859c31fd3e54230447e9f5d27cbd
#
_cell.length_a   1.000
_cell.length_b   1.000
_cell.length_c   1.000
_cell.angle_alpha   90.00
_cell.angle_beta   90.00
_cell.angle_gamma   90.00
#
_symmetry.space_group_name_H-M   'P 1'
#
loop_
_entity.id
_entity.type
_entity.pdbx_description
1 polymer ?
#
loop_
_entity_poly.entity_id
_entity_poly.type
_entity_poly.pdbx_seq_one_letter_code
_entity_poly.pdbx_strand_id
1 'polypeptide(L)'
;MKQPLRRSGKENAKPKPKRKLLRKSNGKLDRKHPQFGTSKLEKDFATDFLDKLGVKYVWQFEAKDIKRFFDYFILPSGPIIEVNGSYWHADPLLYEGKELTSAQKRNIRVDEYKKEWALTRGIPIYYVWEEDIRKRPSEVMKFLKSVLHKQDVLNEEAAKKNGRHRNKIK
;
A
#
# COMPACT_ATOMS: atom_id res chain seq x y z
N MET A 1 -31.91 -46.83 20.42
CA MET A 1 -31.69 -45.70 21.34
C MET A 1 -30.46 -44.94 20.93
N LYS A 2 -30.60 -43.71 20.38
CA LYS A 2 -29.49 -42.86 19.95
C LYS A 2 -29.23 -41.82 21.05
N GLN A 3 -28.03 -41.78 21.58
CA GLN A 3 -27.60 -40.75 22.58
C GLN A 3 -27.41 -39.40 21.92
N PRO A 4 -27.77 -38.26 22.55
CA PRO A 4 -27.60 -36.94 22.01
C PRO A 4 -26.14 -36.46 22.18
N LEU A 5 -25.60 -35.87 21.13
CA LEU A 5 -24.27 -35.20 21.10
C LEU A 5 -24.19 -34.04 22.10
N ARG A 6 -23.17 -34.06 22.94
CA ARG A 6 -22.82 -32.96 23.87
C ARG A 6 -22.45 -31.72 23.09
N ARG A 7 -23.13 -30.61 23.39
CA ARG A 7 -22.76 -29.26 22.93
C ARG A 7 -21.46 -28.86 23.65
N SER A 8 -20.42 -28.60 22.87
CA SER A 8 -19.19 -27.98 23.38
C SER A 8 -19.49 -26.55 23.85
N GLY A 9 -19.18 -26.27 25.13
CA GLY A 9 -19.34 -24.96 25.72
C GLY A 9 -18.46 -23.94 25.00
N LYS A 10 -19.05 -22.78 24.63
CA LYS A 10 -18.30 -21.61 24.22
C LYS A 10 -17.51 -21.12 25.44
N GLU A 11 -16.20 -21.26 25.42
CA GLU A 11 -15.34 -20.57 26.37
C GLU A 11 -15.59 -19.05 26.26
N ASN A 12 -16.02 -18.46 27.37
CA ASN A 12 -16.18 -17.01 27.50
C ASN A 12 -14.82 -16.34 27.43
N ALA A 13 -14.44 -15.88 26.25
CA ALA A 13 -13.27 -15.04 26.08
C ALA A 13 -13.43 -13.79 26.95
N LYS A 14 -12.54 -13.58 27.92
CA LYS A 14 -12.52 -12.37 28.75
C LYS A 14 -12.51 -11.13 27.88
N PRO A 15 -13.34 -10.12 28.15
CA PRO A 15 -13.36 -8.90 27.36
C PRO A 15 -11.99 -8.22 27.44
N LYS A 16 -11.42 -7.90 26.27
CA LYS A 16 -10.15 -7.16 26.19
C LYS A 16 -10.30 -5.82 26.91
N PRO A 17 -9.31 -5.39 27.74
CA PRO A 17 -9.40 -4.12 28.45
C PRO A 17 -9.59 -2.97 27.46
N LYS A 18 -10.64 -2.17 27.66
CA LYS A 18 -10.87 -0.97 26.86
C LYS A 18 -9.71 0.00 27.10
N ARG A 19 -8.95 0.32 26.06
CA ARG A 19 -7.87 1.32 26.13
C ARG A 19 -8.46 2.64 26.61
N LYS A 20 -8.02 3.13 27.78
CA LYS A 20 -8.35 4.48 28.26
C LYS A 20 -7.75 5.49 27.27
N LEU A 21 -8.60 6.22 26.57
CA LEU A 21 -8.18 7.36 25.74
C LEU A 21 -7.76 8.49 26.68
N LEU A 22 -6.50 8.89 26.62
CA LEU A 22 -6.00 10.05 27.34
C LEU A 22 -6.63 11.31 26.74
N ARG A 23 -7.17 12.20 27.58
CA ARG A 23 -7.67 13.50 27.15
C ARG A 23 -6.52 14.50 27.10
N LYS A 24 -6.47 15.31 26.02
CA LYS A 24 -5.56 16.45 25.94
C LYS A 24 -5.94 17.49 26.97
N SER A 25 -4.99 18.37 27.34
CA SER A 25 -5.20 19.46 28.32
C SER A 25 -6.38 20.38 27.99
N ASN A 26 -6.83 20.42 26.73
CA ASN A 26 -8.00 21.17 26.27
C ASN A 26 -9.31 20.36 26.29
N GLY A 27 -9.37 19.23 26.98
CA GLY A 27 -10.55 18.37 27.09
C GLY A 27 -10.94 17.57 25.84
N LYS A 28 -10.24 17.75 24.71
CA LYS A 28 -10.47 16.96 23.49
C LYS A 28 -9.83 15.60 23.60
N LEU A 29 -10.55 14.56 23.17
CA LEU A 29 -10.02 13.20 23.07
C LEU A 29 -8.81 13.18 22.14
N ASP A 30 -7.67 12.69 22.62
CA ASP A 30 -6.52 12.43 21.77
C ASP A 30 -6.83 11.19 20.91
N ARG A 31 -7.40 11.41 19.76
CA ARG A 31 -7.43 10.39 18.71
C ARG A 31 -5.99 10.29 18.22
N LYS A 32 -5.21 9.44 18.86
CA LYS A 32 -3.95 9.00 18.23
C LYS A 32 -4.35 8.46 16.87
N HIS A 33 -4.00 9.15 15.82
CA HIS A 33 -4.01 8.57 14.50
C HIS A 33 -3.25 7.24 14.61
N PRO A 34 -3.79 6.13 14.08
CA PRO A 34 -3.00 4.93 13.96
C PRO A 34 -1.66 5.37 13.35
N GLN A 35 -0.57 5.00 14.01
CA GLN A 35 0.75 5.38 13.51
C GLN A 35 0.83 4.89 12.06
N PHE A 36 1.07 5.81 11.13
CA PHE A 36 1.37 5.46 9.77
C PHE A 36 2.50 4.41 9.78
N GLY A 37 2.44 3.43 8.89
CA GLY A 37 3.45 2.38 8.86
C GLY A 37 3.25 1.23 9.86
N THR A 38 2.06 1.01 10.38
CA THR A 38 1.76 -0.14 11.26
C THR A 38 1.19 -1.35 10.50
N SER A 39 0.94 -1.23 9.21
CA SER A 39 0.42 -2.33 8.40
C SER A 39 1.43 -3.48 8.34
N LYS A 40 1.00 -4.64 8.84
CA LYS A 40 1.82 -5.86 8.74
C LYS A 40 2.00 -6.29 7.28
N LEU A 41 0.94 -6.15 6.48
CA LEU A 41 0.96 -6.50 5.06
C LEU A 41 2.04 -5.72 4.30
N GLU A 42 2.13 -4.40 4.51
CA GLU A 42 3.18 -3.57 3.92
C GLU A 42 4.57 -4.03 4.35
N LYS A 43 4.80 -4.22 5.66
CA LYS A 43 6.11 -4.65 6.17
C LYS A 43 6.56 -5.99 5.62
N ASP A 44 5.64 -6.96 5.60
CA ASP A 44 5.90 -8.28 5.04
C ASP A 44 6.21 -8.17 3.53
N PHE A 45 5.46 -7.31 2.80
CA PHE A 45 5.72 -7.05 1.38
C PHE A 45 7.11 -6.46 1.13
N ALA A 46 7.55 -5.48 1.91
CA ALA A 46 8.89 -4.93 1.78
C ALA A 46 9.95 -6.04 1.94
N THR A 47 9.88 -6.79 3.03
CA THR A 47 10.85 -7.84 3.34
C THR A 47 10.84 -8.98 2.31
N ASP A 48 9.66 -9.38 1.86
CA ASP A 48 9.51 -10.54 0.98
C ASP A 48 9.79 -10.24 -0.49
N PHE A 49 9.64 -8.98 -0.90
CA PHE A 49 9.78 -8.60 -2.31
C PHE A 49 10.83 -7.50 -2.53
N LEU A 50 10.66 -6.31 -1.96
CA LEU A 50 11.53 -5.18 -2.29
C LEU A 50 12.97 -5.37 -1.80
N ASP A 51 13.15 -5.85 -0.57
CA ASP A 51 14.47 -6.10 0.00
C ASP A 51 15.18 -7.26 -0.73
N LYS A 52 14.44 -8.30 -1.12
CA LYS A 52 14.99 -9.41 -1.93
C LYS A 52 15.39 -8.97 -3.34
N LEU A 53 14.78 -7.94 -3.88
CA LEU A 53 15.15 -7.33 -5.16
C LEU A 53 16.31 -6.34 -5.03
N GLY A 54 16.72 -6.00 -3.81
CA GLY A 54 17.82 -5.07 -3.55
C GLY A 54 17.53 -3.62 -3.95
N VAL A 55 16.26 -3.24 -4.10
CA VAL A 55 15.88 -1.90 -4.51
C VAL A 55 15.86 -0.94 -3.32
N LYS A 56 16.22 0.31 -3.57
CA LYS A 56 16.10 1.38 -2.58
C LYS A 56 14.74 2.04 -2.71
N TYR A 57 14.09 2.28 -1.59
CA TYR A 57 12.76 2.91 -1.55
C TYR A 57 12.58 3.84 -0.36
N VAL A 58 11.62 4.74 -0.45
CA VAL A 58 11.08 5.50 0.67
C VAL A 58 9.75 4.86 1.06
N TRP A 59 9.68 4.31 2.25
CA TRP A 59 8.46 3.79 2.82
C TRP A 59 7.60 4.92 3.38
N GLN A 60 6.29 4.85 3.21
CA GLN A 60 5.33 5.89 3.61
C GLN A 60 5.74 7.26 3.02
N PHE A 61 5.95 7.27 1.70
CA PHE A 61 6.32 8.49 0.98
C PHE A 61 5.21 9.55 1.08
N GLU A 62 5.54 10.70 1.66
CA GLU A 62 4.60 11.80 1.86
C GLU A 62 4.54 12.73 0.65
N ALA A 63 3.38 12.79 -0.01
CA ALA A 63 3.04 13.86 -0.95
C ALA A 63 2.45 15.04 -0.17
N LYS A 64 3.32 15.97 0.25
CA LYS A 64 2.99 17.04 1.20
C LYS A 64 1.91 18.00 0.71
N ASP A 65 1.89 18.27 -0.59
CA ASP A 65 0.94 19.18 -1.23
C ASP A 65 -0.51 18.67 -1.18
N ILE A 66 -0.70 17.35 -1.27
CA ILE A 66 -2.02 16.71 -1.13
C ILE A 66 -2.25 16.08 0.25
N LYS A 67 -1.26 16.13 1.14
CA LYS A 67 -1.31 15.53 2.50
C LYS A 67 -1.71 14.04 2.45
N ARG A 68 -1.06 13.29 1.58
CA ARG A 68 -1.27 11.85 1.42
C ARG A 68 0.04 11.10 1.48
N PHE A 69 -0.05 9.85 1.92
CA PHE A 69 1.07 8.93 1.96
C PHE A 69 0.87 7.84 0.92
N PHE A 70 1.98 7.46 0.29
CA PHE A 70 2.08 6.31 -0.59
C PHE A 70 2.94 5.25 0.08
N ASP A 71 2.62 3.97 -0.12
CA ASP A 71 3.30 2.92 0.62
C ASP A 71 4.80 2.88 0.29
N TYR A 72 5.15 2.88 -0.99
CA TYR A 72 6.54 2.86 -1.43
C TYR A 72 6.79 3.75 -2.63
N PHE A 73 7.83 4.58 -2.53
CA PHE A 73 8.39 5.30 -3.66
C PHE A 73 9.78 4.72 -3.96
N ILE A 74 9.95 4.11 -5.11
CA ILE A 74 11.21 3.47 -5.52
C ILE A 74 12.21 4.53 -5.96
N LEU A 75 13.41 4.50 -5.41
CA LEU A 75 14.45 5.46 -5.73
C LEU A 75 15.21 5.07 -7.01
N PRO A 76 15.73 6.08 -7.76
CA PRO A 76 15.74 7.51 -7.43
C PRO A 76 14.50 8.29 -7.89
N SER A 77 13.69 7.79 -8.81
CA SER A 77 12.67 8.58 -9.52
C SER A 77 11.28 7.89 -9.63
N GLY A 78 10.98 6.95 -8.79
CA GLY A 78 9.78 6.12 -8.86
C GLY A 78 10.05 4.80 -9.59
N PRO A 79 9.08 3.92 -9.76
CA PRO A 79 7.64 4.12 -9.58
C PRO A 79 7.18 4.19 -8.12
N ILE A 80 5.89 4.49 -7.94
CA ILE A 80 5.17 4.28 -6.70
C ILE A 80 4.58 2.86 -6.72
N ILE A 81 4.66 2.17 -5.58
CA ILE A 81 3.99 0.87 -5.37
C ILE A 81 3.08 1.00 -4.16
N GLU A 82 1.80 0.67 -4.35
CA GLU A 82 0.76 0.61 -3.33
C GLU A 82 0.39 -0.83 -3.05
N VAL A 83 0.28 -1.18 -1.78
CA VAL A 83 -0.06 -2.53 -1.32
C VAL A 83 -1.48 -2.53 -0.77
N ASN A 84 -2.42 -2.95 -1.60
CA ASN A 84 -3.84 -2.85 -1.31
C ASN A 84 -4.35 -4.08 -0.55
N GLY A 85 -4.83 -3.86 0.68
CA GLY A 85 -5.62 -4.86 1.40
C GLY A 85 -6.94 -5.12 0.69
N SER A 86 -7.22 -6.37 0.37
CA SER A 86 -8.35 -6.75 -0.50
C SER A 86 -9.71 -6.30 0.03
N TYR A 87 -9.91 -6.31 1.35
CA TYR A 87 -11.14 -5.81 1.96
C TYR A 87 -11.25 -4.28 1.90
N TRP A 88 -10.18 -3.58 2.30
CA TRP A 88 -10.25 -2.13 2.49
C TRP A 88 -10.33 -1.33 1.20
N HIS A 89 -9.72 -1.85 0.13
CA HIS A 89 -9.69 -1.23 -1.20
C HIS A 89 -10.66 -1.88 -2.18
N ALA A 90 -11.51 -2.81 -1.68
CA ALA A 90 -12.50 -3.51 -2.47
C ALA A 90 -11.91 -4.12 -3.74
N ASP A 91 -11.00 -5.08 -3.56
CA ASP A 91 -10.35 -5.79 -4.66
C ASP A 91 -11.38 -6.15 -5.76
N PRO A 92 -11.21 -5.66 -7.00
CA PRO A 92 -12.17 -5.88 -8.07
C PRO A 92 -12.51 -7.36 -8.31
N LEU A 93 -11.54 -8.26 -8.14
CA LEU A 93 -11.75 -9.69 -8.30
C LEU A 93 -12.68 -10.29 -7.23
N LEU A 94 -12.75 -9.68 -6.05
CA LEU A 94 -13.53 -10.17 -4.92
C LEU A 94 -14.84 -9.40 -4.74
N TYR A 95 -14.93 -8.18 -5.23
CA TYR A 95 -16.03 -7.24 -4.96
C TYR A 95 -16.82 -6.85 -6.20
N GLU A 96 -16.52 -7.41 -7.37
CA GLU A 96 -17.31 -7.20 -8.58
C GLU A 96 -18.78 -7.56 -8.35
N GLY A 97 -19.68 -6.64 -8.68
CA GLY A 97 -21.12 -6.82 -8.49
C GLY A 97 -21.61 -6.79 -7.05
N LYS A 98 -20.75 -6.57 -6.05
CA LYS A 98 -21.13 -6.49 -4.63
C LYS A 98 -21.37 -5.05 -4.19
N GLU A 99 -22.28 -4.89 -3.23
CA GLU A 99 -22.45 -3.58 -2.58
C GLU A 99 -21.25 -3.24 -1.71
N LEU A 100 -20.68 -2.06 -1.94
CA LEU A 100 -19.54 -1.56 -1.20
C LEU A 100 -19.96 -0.79 0.03
N THR A 101 -19.23 -0.98 1.12
CA THR A 101 -19.38 -0.19 2.35
C THR A 101 -18.97 1.27 2.13
N SER A 102 -19.47 2.16 2.99
CA SER A 102 -19.06 3.58 2.95
C SER A 102 -17.54 3.78 3.14
N ALA A 103 -16.90 2.89 3.90
CA ALA A 103 -15.44 2.93 4.08
C ALA A 103 -14.70 2.57 2.78
N GLN A 104 -15.11 1.52 2.09
CA GLN A 104 -14.55 1.11 0.80
C GLN A 104 -14.76 2.19 -0.27
N LYS A 105 -15.97 2.73 -0.40
CA LYS A 105 -16.26 3.85 -1.32
C LYS A 105 -15.38 5.07 -1.06
N ARG A 106 -15.09 5.36 0.21
CA ARG A 106 -14.19 6.46 0.58
C ARG A 106 -12.74 6.15 0.19
N ASN A 107 -12.26 4.94 0.45
CA ASN A 107 -10.89 4.54 0.12
C ASN A 107 -10.65 4.57 -1.39
N ILE A 108 -11.58 4.03 -2.20
CA ILE A 108 -11.50 4.11 -3.66
C ILE A 108 -11.31 5.56 -4.16
N ARG A 109 -12.10 6.52 -3.62
CA ARG A 109 -11.94 7.94 -4.00
C ARG A 109 -10.56 8.49 -3.61
N VAL A 110 -10.02 8.07 -2.46
CA VAL A 110 -8.66 8.45 -2.05
C VAL A 110 -7.62 7.86 -2.98
N ASP A 111 -7.79 6.60 -3.37
CA ASP A 111 -6.88 5.92 -4.30
C ASP A 111 -6.92 6.57 -5.69
N GLU A 112 -8.10 6.92 -6.20
CA GLU A 112 -8.26 7.69 -7.44
C GLU A 112 -7.54 9.05 -7.37
N TYR A 113 -7.71 9.78 -6.29
CA TYR A 113 -7.05 11.07 -6.08
C TYR A 113 -5.52 10.92 -6.00
N LYS A 114 -5.00 9.90 -5.31
CA LYS A 114 -3.57 9.57 -5.26
C LYS A 114 -3.04 9.23 -6.67
N LYS A 115 -3.80 8.44 -7.41
CA LYS A 115 -3.47 8.05 -8.80
C LYS A 115 -3.37 9.26 -9.72
N GLU A 116 -4.34 10.15 -9.67
CA GLU A 116 -4.33 11.38 -10.45
C GLU A 116 -3.11 12.25 -10.13
N TRP A 117 -2.80 12.42 -8.84
CA TRP A 117 -1.61 13.16 -8.39
C TRP A 117 -0.32 12.57 -8.98
N ALA A 118 -0.17 11.26 -8.97
CA ALA A 118 1.02 10.59 -9.53
C ALA A 118 1.09 10.77 -11.05
N LEU A 119 -0.03 10.55 -11.76
CA LEU A 119 -0.10 10.69 -13.22
C LEU A 119 0.24 12.10 -13.70
N THR A 120 -0.28 13.14 -13.04
CA THR A 120 0.01 14.55 -13.41
C THR A 120 1.48 14.92 -13.26
N ARG A 121 2.23 14.13 -12.50
CA ARG A 121 3.69 14.29 -12.29
C ARG A 121 4.54 13.34 -13.12
N GLY A 122 3.91 12.54 -13.97
CA GLY A 122 4.60 11.52 -14.75
C GLY A 122 5.21 10.40 -13.92
N ILE A 123 4.73 10.20 -12.68
CA ILE A 123 5.21 9.15 -11.79
C ILE A 123 4.33 7.91 -11.99
N PRO A 124 4.88 6.79 -12.49
CA PRO A 124 4.11 5.55 -12.60
C PRO A 124 3.67 5.06 -11.22
N ILE A 125 2.42 4.62 -11.10
CA ILE A 125 1.89 4.02 -9.89
C ILE A 125 1.36 2.63 -10.21
N TYR A 126 1.70 1.65 -9.34
CA TYR A 126 1.32 0.26 -9.47
C TYR A 126 0.70 -0.24 -8.17
N TYR A 127 -0.31 -1.08 -8.32
CA TYR A 127 -1.04 -1.66 -7.19
C TYR A 127 -0.73 -3.14 -7.09
N VAL A 128 -0.41 -3.61 -5.88
CA VAL A 128 -0.22 -5.02 -5.57
C VAL A 128 -1.26 -5.43 -4.54
N TRP A 129 -2.07 -6.41 -4.88
CA TRP A 129 -3.17 -6.84 -4.03
C TRP A 129 -2.76 -7.88 -2.99
N GLU A 130 -3.32 -7.80 -1.80
CA GLU A 130 -3.11 -8.75 -0.72
C GLU A 130 -3.34 -10.20 -1.18
N GLU A 131 -4.37 -10.41 -1.99
CA GLU A 131 -4.73 -11.73 -2.52
C GLU A 131 -3.63 -12.28 -3.43
N ASP A 132 -3.03 -11.44 -4.27
CA ASP A 132 -1.93 -11.83 -5.16
C ASP A 132 -0.66 -12.15 -4.36
N ILE A 133 -0.36 -11.34 -3.35
CA ILE A 133 0.78 -11.58 -2.45
C ILE A 133 0.65 -12.97 -1.80
N ARG A 134 -0.55 -13.33 -1.37
CA ARG A 134 -0.80 -14.61 -0.68
C ARG A 134 -0.83 -15.81 -1.61
N LYS A 135 -1.50 -15.70 -2.75
CA LYS A 135 -1.78 -16.84 -3.63
C LYS A 135 -0.80 -16.97 -4.78
N ARG A 136 -0.21 -15.86 -5.23
CA ARG A 136 0.62 -15.80 -6.45
C ARG A 136 1.93 -15.03 -6.23
N PRO A 137 2.69 -15.28 -5.14
CA PRO A 137 3.89 -14.50 -4.81
C PRO A 137 4.95 -14.52 -5.92
N SER A 138 5.07 -15.64 -6.65
CA SER A 138 6.00 -15.74 -7.78
C SER A 138 5.62 -14.82 -8.94
N GLU A 139 4.33 -14.62 -9.20
CA GLU A 139 3.84 -13.71 -10.23
C GLU A 139 4.04 -12.26 -9.81
N VAL A 140 3.78 -11.93 -8.53
CA VAL A 140 4.09 -10.62 -7.96
C VAL A 140 5.57 -10.30 -8.11
N MET A 141 6.47 -11.25 -7.82
CA MET A 141 7.91 -11.08 -7.99
C MET A 141 8.31 -10.82 -9.45
N LYS A 142 7.74 -11.56 -10.40
CA LYS A 142 7.96 -11.35 -11.84
C LYS A 142 7.47 -9.97 -12.29
N PHE A 143 6.29 -9.59 -11.85
CA PHE A 143 5.70 -8.28 -12.14
C PHE A 143 6.61 -7.16 -11.64
N LEU A 144 7.06 -7.21 -10.39
CA LEU A 144 7.94 -6.20 -9.81
C LEU A 144 9.27 -6.09 -10.57
N LYS A 145 9.89 -7.21 -10.93
CA LYS A 145 11.10 -7.21 -11.77
C LYS A 145 10.88 -6.50 -13.10
N SER A 146 9.76 -6.77 -13.76
CA SER A 146 9.40 -6.13 -15.03
C SER A 146 9.22 -4.61 -14.89
N VAL A 147 8.51 -4.19 -13.84
CA VAL A 147 8.26 -2.77 -13.54
C VAL A 147 9.57 -2.02 -13.26
N LEU A 148 10.43 -2.60 -12.44
CA LEU A 148 11.70 -1.99 -12.04
C LEU A 148 12.67 -1.91 -13.23
N HIS A 149 12.79 -2.96 -14.02
CA HIS A 149 13.62 -2.96 -15.23
C HIS A 149 13.16 -1.89 -16.23
N LYS A 150 11.86 -1.77 -16.46
CA LYS A 150 11.31 -0.72 -17.32
C LYS A 150 11.66 0.68 -16.83
N GLN A 151 11.62 0.91 -15.51
CA GLN A 151 11.98 2.20 -14.92
C GLN A 151 13.47 2.50 -15.08
N ASP A 152 14.35 1.51 -14.91
CA ASP A 152 15.78 1.68 -15.10
C ASP A 152 16.12 2.10 -16.53
N VAL A 153 15.51 1.45 -17.53
CA VAL A 153 15.66 1.82 -18.94
C VAL A 153 15.23 3.27 -19.18
N LEU A 154 14.08 3.69 -18.65
CA LEU A 154 13.60 5.07 -18.78
C LEU A 154 14.54 6.09 -18.12
N ASN A 155 15.08 5.75 -16.96
CA ASN A 155 16.04 6.60 -16.25
C ASN A 155 17.35 6.76 -17.03
N GLU A 156 17.86 5.69 -17.62
CA GLU A 156 19.05 5.73 -18.47
C GLU A 156 18.84 6.57 -19.73
N GLU A 157 17.70 6.43 -20.40
CA GLU A 157 17.37 7.24 -21.57
C GLU A 157 17.27 8.72 -21.22
N ALA A 158 16.63 9.06 -20.11
CA ALA A 158 16.55 10.43 -19.61
C ALA A 158 17.93 11.02 -19.31
N ALA A 159 18.81 10.25 -18.66
CA ALA A 159 20.18 10.65 -18.38
C ALA A 159 20.99 10.90 -19.66
N LYS A 160 20.86 10.05 -20.67
CA LYS A 160 21.50 10.22 -21.99
C LYS A 160 21.03 11.48 -22.72
N LYS A 161 19.73 11.80 -22.68
CA LYS A 161 19.15 13.02 -23.26
C LYS A 161 19.71 14.27 -22.56
N ASN A 162 19.75 14.28 -21.24
CA ASN A 162 20.25 15.42 -20.46
C ASN A 162 21.77 15.62 -20.64
N GLY A 163 22.55 14.55 -20.78
CA GLY A 163 23.98 14.60 -21.08
C GLY A 163 24.28 15.21 -22.45
N ARG A 164 23.48 14.92 -23.47
CA ARG A 164 23.61 15.50 -24.82
C ARG A 164 23.29 16.98 -24.87
N HIS A 165 22.40 17.50 -24.02
CA HIS A 165 22.10 18.93 -23.93
C HIS A 165 23.25 19.73 -23.32
N ARG A 166 23.94 19.20 -22.30
CA ARG A 166 25.10 19.87 -21.69
C ARG A 166 26.30 20.04 -22.64
N ASN A 167 26.48 19.12 -23.57
CA ASN A 167 27.58 19.17 -24.54
C ASN A 167 27.31 20.07 -25.77
N LYS A 168 26.09 20.61 -25.92
CA LYS A 168 25.75 21.55 -27.00
C LYS A 168 25.86 23.05 -26.60
N ILE A 169 26.16 23.32 -25.33
CA ILE A 169 26.24 24.70 -24.77
C ILE A 169 27.70 25.08 -24.45
N LYS A 170 28.68 24.38 -25.05
CA LYS A 170 30.10 24.78 -24.99
C LYS A 170 30.56 25.35 -26.32
#